data_3a9aa8b053e68f97f6a408a13ce4db79
#
_entry.id   3a9aa8b053e68f97f6a408a13ce4db79
#
_cell.length_a   1.000
_cell.length_b   1.000
_cell.length_c   1.000
_cell.angle_alpha   90.00
_cell.angle_beta   90.00
_cell.angle_gamma   90.00
#
_symmetry.space_group_name_H-M   'P 1'
#
loop_
_entity.id
_entity.type
_entity.pdbx_description
1 polymer ?
#
loop_
_entity_poly.entity_id
_entity_poly.type
_entity_poly.pdbx_seq_one_letter_code
_entity_poly.pdbx_strand_id
1 'polypeptide(L)'
;MLPSPPMRVLCYVTVAAALTLGGCSASPRPDGGTGLLTAGKPAPDLSAADQHGKTHRIADERGHALIVYFYPKDNTPGCTKEACAFRDAWDRYQKAGVQVFGVSADDQKSHEAFAKEQKLPFPILADPGHAWSGAFGVGTKLGMTARVSFLIDAEGKVAKVYPNVDPAIHADEVLKDAASLTPKAP
;
A
#
# COMPACT_ATOMS: atom_id res chain seq x y z
N MET A 1 -27.78 60.58 47.75
CA MET A 1 -27.00 60.47 46.51
C MET A 1 -26.33 59.09 46.47
N LEU A 2 -26.91 58.17 45.71
CA LEU A 2 -26.42 56.80 45.56
C LEU A 2 -25.68 56.72 44.22
N PRO A 3 -24.50 56.11 44.15
CA PRO A 3 -23.78 55.97 42.85
C PRO A 3 -24.34 54.81 42.03
N SER A 4 -24.43 55.05 40.70
CA SER A 4 -24.89 54.12 39.69
C SER A 4 -23.88 52.96 39.49
N PRO A 5 -24.36 51.75 39.17
CA PRO A 5 -23.47 50.62 38.86
C PRO A 5 -22.89 50.71 37.43
N PRO A 6 -21.69 50.13 37.21
CA PRO A 6 -21.05 50.16 35.89
C PRO A 6 -21.69 49.18 34.90
N MET A 7 -21.87 49.66 33.68
CA MET A 7 -22.42 48.96 32.55
C MET A 7 -21.43 47.84 32.07
N ARG A 8 -21.81 46.58 32.24
CA ARG A 8 -21.05 45.45 31.70
C ARG A 8 -21.28 45.35 30.19
N VAL A 9 -20.25 45.64 29.44
CA VAL A 9 -20.22 45.38 28.01
C VAL A 9 -20.07 43.87 27.79
N LEU A 10 -21.15 43.25 27.27
CA LEU A 10 -21.16 41.83 26.91
C LEU A 10 -20.57 41.67 25.49
N CYS A 11 -19.30 41.26 25.39
CA CYS A 11 -18.71 40.87 24.14
C CYS A 11 -19.32 39.56 23.65
N TYR A 12 -20.17 39.62 22.65
CA TYR A 12 -20.60 38.44 21.90
C TYR A 12 -19.48 37.96 21.03
N VAL A 13 -18.85 36.85 21.39
CA VAL A 13 -17.93 36.13 20.55
C VAL A 13 -18.77 35.29 19.55
N THR A 14 -18.90 35.76 18.32
CA THR A 14 -19.48 34.96 17.25
C THR A 14 -18.50 33.89 16.83
N VAL A 15 -18.77 32.66 17.23
CA VAL A 15 -18.05 31.47 16.72
C VAL A 15 -18.57 31.22 15.30
N ALA A 16 -17.81 31.61 14.31
CA ALA A 16 -18.05 31.22 12.94
C ALA A 16 -17.67 29.74 12.79
N ALA A 17 -18.66 28.86 12.70
CA ALA A 17 -18.48 27.46 12.33
C ALA A 17 -18.08 27.39 10.87
N ALA A 18 -16.79 27.20 10.59
CA ALA A 18 -16.30 26.87 9.26
C ALA A 18 -16.71 25.42 8.96
N LEU A 19 -17.73 25.25 8.07
CA LEU A 19 -18.00 23.96 7.44
C LEU A 19 -16.82 23.63 6.53
N THR A 20 -15.92 22.78 6.99
CA THR A 20 -14.91 22.15 6.12
C THR A 20 -15.61 21.09 5.28
N LEU A 21 -15.79 21.37 4.00
CA LEU A 21 -16.14 20.37 2.98
C LEU A 21 -15.09 19.26 3.07
N GLY A 22 -15.53 18.07 3.44
CA GLY A 22 -14.69 16.87 3.54
C GLY A 22 -14.17 16.47 2.17
N GLY A 23 -13.05 17.05 1.76
CA GLY A 23 -12.23 16.50 0.69
C GLY A 23 -11.64 15.18 1.17
N CYS A 24 -11.56 14.15 0.33
CA CYS A 24 -10.82 12.92 0.59
C CYS A 24 -9.34 13.30 0.83
N SER A 25 -8.99 13.59 2.07
CA SER A 25 -7.60 13.83 2.46
C SER A 25 -6.92 12.48 2.54
N ALA A 26 -6.06 12.19 1.55
CA ALA A 26 -5.08 11.14 1.72
C ALA A 26 -4.30 11.41 3.00
N SER A 27 -4.22 10.43 3.90
CA SER A 27 -3.43 10.56 5.12
C SER A 27 -1.99 10.94 4.76
N PRO A 28 -1.37 11.89 5.45
CA PRO A 28 0.01 12.25 5.17
C PRO A 28 0.92 11.04 5.41
N ARG A 29 1.86 10.81 4.50
CA ARG A 29 2.87 9.77 4.66
C ARG A 29 3.84 10.13 5.80
N PRO A 30 4.55 9.14 6.39
CA PRO A 30 5.56 9.40 7.42
C PRO A 30 6.68 10.35 6.98
N ASP A 31 6.95 10.45 5.66
CA ASP A 31 7.92 11.39 5.06
C ASP A 31 7.36 12.81 4.85
N GLY A 32 6.14 13.08 5.31
CA GLY A 32 5.44 14.35 5.14
C GLY A 32 4.86 14.57 3.74
N GLY A 33 5.01 13.61 2.82
CA GLY A 33 4.45 13.68 1.48
C GLY A 33 2.95 13.39 1.45
N THR A 34 2.29 13.79 0.37
CA THR A 34 0.88 13.48 0.09
C THR A 34 0.75 12.67 -1.18
N GLY A 35 -0.28 11.82 -1.27
CA GLY A 35 -0.52 10.94 -2.42
C GLY A 35 0.50 9.79 -2.51
N LEU A 36 0.55 9.12 -3.67
CA LEU A 36 1.39 7.94 -3.88
C LEU A 36 2.89 8.26 -3.73
N LEU A 37 3.62 7.33 -3.13
CA LEU A 37 5.08 7.36 -3.13
C LEU A 37 5.58 7.32 -4.59
N THR A 38 6.57 8.15 -4.91
CA THR A 38 7.05 8.32 -6.29
C THR A 38 8.33 7.55 -6.56
N ALA A 39 8.59 7.26 -7.83
CA ALA A 39 9.85 6.65 -8.26
C ALA A 39 11.08 7.47 -7.82
N GLY A 40 12.17 6.79 -7.50
CA GLY A 40 13.43 7.34 -6.97
C GLY A 40 13.43 7.53 -5.44
N LYS A 41 12.30 7.44 -4.76
CA LYS A 41 12.22 7.54 -3.30
C LYS A 41 12.53 6.19 -2.63
N PRO A 42 13.15 6.19 -1.45
CA PRO A 42 13.33 4.95 -0.70
C PRO A 42 11.96 4.37 -0.33
N ALA A 43 11.81 3.05 -0.46
CA ALA A 43 10.65 2.35 0.05
C ALA A 43 10.61 2.45 1.58
N PRO A 44 9.43 2.60 2.19
CA PRO A 44 9.29 2.62 3.65
C PRO A 44 9.80 1.32 4.27
N ASP A 45 10.52 1.43 5.38
CA ASP A 45 10.98 0.25 6.13
C ASP A 45 9.86 -0.27 7.04
N LEU A 46 9.07 -1.17 6.51
CA LEU A 46 7.88 -1.73 7.14
C LEU A 46 7.99 -3.25 7.26
N SER A 47 7.29 -3.79 8.26
CA SER A 47 7.12 -5.22 8.45
C SER A 47 5.66 -5.57 8.70
N ALA A 48 5.24 -6.75 8.24
CA ALA A 48 3.92 -7.31 8.52
C ALA A 48 3.98 -8.85 8.51
N ALA A 49 3.00 -9.47 9.17
CA ALA A 49 2.83 -10.91 9.11
C ALA A 49 2.14 -11.33 7.81
N ASP A 50 2.60 -12.43 7.24
CA ASP A 50 1.93 -13.09 6.11
C ASP A 50 0.78 -14.01 6.58
N GLN A 51 0.17 -14.70 5.63
CA GLN A 51 -0.91 -15.68 5.84
C GLN A 51 -0.55 -16.83 6.80
N HIS A 52 0.75 -17.07 7.05
CA HIS A 52 1.23 -18.12 7.96
C HIS A 52 1.74 -17.56 9.29
N GLY A 53 1.64 -16.24 9.50
CA GLY A 53 2.14 -15.55 10.69
C GLY A 53 3.64 -15.27 10.67
N LYS A 54 4.33 -15.58 9.56
CA LYS A 54 5.74 -15.20 9.39
C LYS A 54 5.83 -13.71 9.09
N THR A 55 6.70 -13.02 9.83
CA THR A 55 6.98 -11.60 9.58
C THR A 55 7.90 -11.44 8.39
N HIS A 56 7.52 -10.55 7.48
CA HIS A 56 8.32 -10.10 6.34
C HIS A 56 8.61 -8.61 6.47
N ARG A 57 9.79 -8.18 6.06
CA ARG A 57 10.24 -6.80 6.13
C ARG A 57 10.82 -6.38 4.78
N ILE A 58 10.47 -5.19 4.31
CA ILE A 58 10.97 -4.70 3.01
C ILE A 58 12.51 -4.64 2.98
N ALA A 59 13.14 -4.25 4.11
CA ALA A 59 14.60 -4.18 4.18
C ALA A 59 15.31 -5.54 4.01
N ASP A 60 14.63 -6.65 4.31
CA ASP A 60 15.20 -8.00 4.20
C ASP A 60 15.26 -8.48 2.74
N GLU A 61 14.53 -7.80 1.85
CA GLU A 61 14.52 -8.10 0.41
C GLU A 61 15.60 -7.33 -0.37
N ARG A 62 16.48 -6.60 0.31
CA ARG A 62 17.62 -5.92 -0.32
C ARG A 62 18.51 -6.88 -1.09
N GLY A 63 18.96 -6.46 -2.27
CA GLY A 63 19.67 -7.33 -3.22
C GLY A 63 18.76 -7.99 -4.26
N HIS A 64 17.44 -7.92 -4.06
CA HIS A 64 16.42 -8.41 -4.98
C HIS A 64 15.45 -7.31 -5.38
N ALA A 65 14.91 -7.39 -6.59
CA ALA A 65 13.74 -6.60 -6.94
C ALA A 65 12.52 -7.14 -6.19
N LEU A 66 11.65 -6.25 -5.72
CA LEU A 66 10.44 -6.59 -4.99
C LEU A 66 9.24 -5.87 -5.61
N ILE A 67 8.18 -6.60 -5.92
CA ILE A 67 6.87 -6.01 -6.19
C ILE A 67 6.01 -6.03 -4.93
N VAL A 68 5.52 -4.86 -4.51
CA VAL A 68 4.48 -4.72 -3.49
C VAL A 68 3.21 -4.31 -4.20
N TYR A 69 2.23 -5.22 -4.27
CA TYR A 69 0.94 -4.92 -4.89
C TYR A 69 -0.15 -4.80 -3.82
N PHE A 70 -0.78 -3.63 -3.76
CA PHE A 70 -1.94 -3.38 -2.91
C PHE A 70 -3.22 -3.74 -3.66
N TYR A 71 -4.11 -4.45 -3.00
CA TYR A 71 -5.39 -4.87 -3.58
C TYR A 71 -6.54 -4.65 -2.59
N PRO A 72 -7.78 -4.42 -3.07
CA PRO A 72 -8.90 -4.05 -2.23
C PRO A 72 -9.29 -5.08 -1.18
N LYS A 73 -9.46 -6.37 -1.58
CA LYS A 73 -10.01 -7.39 -0.68
C LYS A 73 -9.84 -8.81 -1.23
N ASP A 74 -9.55 -9.76 -0.33
CA ASP A 74 -9.53 -11.19 -0.62
C ASP A 74 -10.86 -11.68 -1.27
N ASN A 75 -10.75 -12.71 -2.06
CA ASN A 75 -11.89 -13.42 -2.67
C ASN A 75 -12.82 -12.54 -3.53
N THR A 76 -12.38 -11.36 -3.96
CA THR A 76 -13.09 -10.58 -4.99
C THR A 76 -12.59 -10.96 -6.39
N PRO A 77 -13.46 -10.94 -7.43
CA PRO A 77 -13.08 -11.44 -8.76
C PRO A 77 -11.81 -10.82 -9.34
N GLY A 78 -11.63 -9.50 -9.20
CA GLY A 78 -10.46 -8.80 -9.71
C GLY A 78 -9.19 -9.12 -8.91
N CYS A 79 -9.28 -9.21 -7.58
CA CYS A 79 -8.14 -9.54 -6.72
C CYS A 79 -7.72 -11.00 -6.88
N THR A 80 -8.67 -11.91 -7.00
CA THR A 80 -8.40 -13.32 -7.32
C THR A 80 -7.70 -13.46 -8.67
N LYS A 81 -8.17 -12.75 -9.69
CA LYS A 81 -7.54 -12.75 -11.02
C LYS A 81 -6.09 -12.27 -10.96
N GLU A 82 -5.81 -11.19 -10.24
CA GLU A 82 -4.46 -10.65 -10.08
C GLU A 82 -3.54 -11.60 -9.32
N ALA A 83 -3.98 -12.12 -8.17
CA ALA A 83 -3.21 -13.08 -7.38
C ALA A 83 -2.91 -14.36 -8.18
N CYS A 84 -3.89 -14.87 -8.93
CA CYS A 84 -3.70 -16.01 -9.81
C CYS A 84 -2.71 -15.71 -10.95
N ALA A 85 -2.71 -14.52 -11.53
CA ALA A 85 -1.74 -14.13 -12.56
C ALA A 85 -0.29 -14.13 -11.99
N PHE A 86 -0.08 -13.63 -10.77
CA PHE A 86 1.24 -13.73 -10.10
C PHE A 86 1.59 -15.19 -9.78
N ARG A 87 0.65 -15.99 -9.30
CA ARG A 87 0.86 -17.45 -9.05
C ARG A 87 1.28 -18.16 -10.34
N ASP A 88 0.57 -17.96 -11.41
CA ASP A 88 0.80 -18.66 -12.69
C ASP A 88 2.14 -18.21 -13.33
N ALA A 89 2.61 -17.02 -12.98
CA ALA A 89 3.90 -16.50 -13.39
C ALA A 89 5.05 -16.83 -12.39
N TRP A 90 4.77 -17.52 -11.27
CA TRP A 90 5.69 -17.66 -10.14
C TRP A 90 7.08 -18.19 -10.51
N ASP A 91 7.16 -19.23 -11.31
CA ASP A 91 8.47 -19.78 -11.77
C ASP A 91 9.31 -18.74 -12.51
N ARG A 92 8.66 -17.84 -13.25
CA ARG A 92 9.36 -16.75 -13.97
C ARG A 92 9.85 -15.68 -12.99
N TYR A 93 9.06 -15.36 -11.94
CA TYR A 93 9.46 -14.46 -10.87
C TYR A 93 10.68 -14.98 -10.11
N GLN A 94 10.67 -16.27 -9.73
CA GLN A 94 11.80 -16.90 -9.06
C GLN A 94 13.07 -16.89 -9.93
N LYS A 95 12.94 -17.24 -11.22
CA LYS A 95 14.08 -17.20 -12.17
C LYS A 95 14.62 -15.80 -12.39
N ALA A 96 13.77 -14.80 -12.32
CA ALA A 96 14.16 -13.39 -12.44
C ALA A 96 14.69 -12.79 -11.13
N GLY A 97 14.63 -13.53 -10.01
CA GLY A 97 15.01 -13.03 -8.68
C GLY A 97 14.11 -11.91 -8.15
N VAL A 98 12.83 -11.88 -8.61
CA VAL A 98 11.85 -10.86 -8.20
C VAL A 98 10.96 -11.41 -7.10
N GLN A 99 10.95 -10.74 -5.95
CA GLN A 99 10.08 -11.06 -4.83
C GLN A 99 8.68 -10.46 -5.01
N VAL A 100 7.66 -11.07 -4.38
CA VAL A 100 6.27 -10.62 -4.51
C VAL A 100 5.63 -10.53 -3.12
N PHE A 101 5.10 -9.36 -2.77
CA PHE A 101 4.26 -9.15 -1.60
C PHE A 101 2.90 -8.62 -2.04
N GLY A 102 1.83 -9.36 -1.74
CA GLY A 102 0.48 -8.83 -1.79
C GLY A 102 0.15 -8.15 -0.47
N VAL A 103 -0.61 -7.06 -0.49
CA VAL A 103 -1.00 -6.32 0.72
C VAL A 103 -2.46 -5.92 0.64
N SER A 104 -3.25 -6.25 1.64
CA SER A 104 -4.61 -5.72 1.80
C SER A 104 -4.94 -5.46 3.28
N ALA A 105 -6.07 -4.80 3.51
CA ALA A 105 -6.57 -4.54 4.86
C ALA A 105 -7.26 -5.75 5.50
N ASP A 106 -7.35 -6.88 4.80
CA ASP A 106 -7.86 -8.12 5.37
C ASP A 106 -6.95 -8.64 6.47
N ASP A 107 -7.49 -9.43 7.38
CA ASP A 107 -6.73 -10.04 8.47
C ASP A 107 -5.99 -11.32 8.02
N GLN A 108 -5.08 -11.79 8.88
CA GLN A 108 -4.27 -12.98 8.61
C GLN A 108 -5.14 -14.22 8.32
N LYS A 109 -6.27 -14.38 9.00
CA LYS A 109 -7.16 -15.54 8.81
C LYS A 109 -7.83 -15.53 7.43
N SER A 110 -8.23 -14.34 6.95
CA SER A 110 -8.74 -14.17 5.59
C SER A 110 -7.65 -14.51 4.57
N HIS A 111 -6.45 -14.00 4.75
CA HIS A 111 -5.30 -14.29 3.89
C HIS A 111 -4.95 -15.78 3.87
N GLU A 112 -4.98 -16.47 5.01
CA GLU A 112 -4.75 -17.92 5.07
C GLU A 112 -5.75 -18.69 4.21
N ALA A 113 -7.05 -18.37 4.34
CA ALA A 113 -8.09 -18.99 3.55
C ALA A 113 -7.92 -18.71 2.05
N PHE A 114 -7.67 -17.44 1.68
CA PHE A 114 -7.48 -17.00 0.30
C PHE A 114 -6.24 -17.65 -0.33
N ALA A 115 -5.09 -17.59 0.34
CA ALA A 115 -3.85 -18.18 -0.15
C ALA A 115 -3.97 -19.70 -0.35
N LYS A 116 -4.65 -20.41 0.58
CA LYS A 116 -4.90 -21.83 0.49
C LYS A 116 -5.82 -22.18 -0.69
N GLU A 117 -6.93 -21.45 -0.84
CA GLU A 117 -7.89 -21.68 -1.91
C GLU A 117 -7.27 -21.45 -3.28
N GLN A 118 -6.54 -20.33 -3.44
CA GLN A 118 -5.91 -19.95 -4.70
C GLN A 118 -4.50 -20.55 -4.89
N LYS A 119 -3.98 -21.31 -3.90
CA LYS A 119 -2.64 -21.94 -3.91
C LYS A 119 -1.53 -20.93 -4.18
N LEU A 120 -1.57 -19.78 -3.49
CA LEU A 120 -0.60 -18.71 -3.67
C LEU A 120 0.75 -19.10 -3.07
N PRO A 121 1.84 -19.08 -3.84
CA PRO A 121 3.18 -19.49 -3.38
C PRO A 121 4.00 -18.37 -2.76
N PHE A 122 3.46 -17.16 -2.65
CA PHE A 122 4.13 -15.96 -2.17
C PHE A 122 3.39 -15.34 -0.97
N PRO A 123 4.06 -14.49 -0.18
CA PRO A 123 3.45 -13.81 0.96
C PRO A 123 2.34 -12.85 0.56
N ILE A 124 1.23 -12.89 1.29
CA ILE A 124 0.23 -11.83 1.33
C ILE A 124 0.15 -11.29 2.75
N LEU A 125 0.34 -9.99 2.90
CA LEU A 125 0.62 -9.31 4.16
C LEU A 125 -0.62 -8.60 4.67
N ALA A 126 -0.93 -8.81 5.95
CA ALA A 126 -2.08 -8.18 6.61
C ALA A 126 -1.75 -6.73 7.00
N ASP A 127 -2.58 -5.79 6.52
CA ASP A 127 -2.48 -4.35 6.82
C ASP A 127 -3.82 -3.78 7.37
N PRO A 128 -4.44 -4.39 8.40
CA PRO A 128 -5.75 -3.96 8.90
C PRO A 128 -5.71 -2.55 9.51
N GLY A 129 -4.54 -2.10 9.94
CA GLY A 129 -4.28 -0.75 10.46
C GLY A 129 -3.87 0.26 9.42
N HIS A 130 -3.79 -0.10 8.14
CA HIS A 130 -3.37 0.77 7.03
C HIS A 130 -1.98 1.39 7.19
N ALA A 131 -1.07 0.73 7.92
CA ALA A 131 0.30 1.22 8.11
C ALA A 131 1.10 1.18 6.79
N TRP A 132 0.97 0.08 6.03
CA TRP A 132 1.61 -0.07 4.73
C TRP A 132 0.96 0.84 3.69
N SER A 133 -0.35 0.76 3.53
CA SER A 133 -1.07 1.61 2.58
C SER A 133 -0.85 3.09 2.85
N GLY A 134 -0.87 3.51 4.11
CA GLY A 134 -0.56 4.89 4.50
C GLY A 134 0.85 5.33 4.15
N ALA A 135 1.87 4.51 4.45
CA ALA A 135 3.27 4.83 4.18
C ALA A 135 3.60 4.91 2.68
N PHE A 136 2.94 4.10 1.85
CA PHE A 136 3.05 4.17 0.40
C PHE A 136 2.13 5.24 -0.23
N GLY A 137 1.27 5.89 0.57
CA GLY A 137 0.30 6.87 0.11
C GLY A 137 -0.85 6.28 -0.70
N VAL A 138 -1.10 4.98 -0.54
CA VAL A 138 -2.20 4.28 -1.20
C VAL A 138 -3.51 4.68 -0.53
N GLY A 139 -4.45 5.20 -1.32
CA GLY A 139 -5.76 5.62 -0.82
C GLY A 139 -6.59 4.43 -0.31
N THR A 140 -7.42 4.71 0.71
CA THR A 140 -8.36 3.74 1.26
C THR A 140 -9.79 4.25 1.13
N LYS A 141 -10.72 3.37 0.83
CA LYS A 141 -12.16 3.69 0.77
C LYS A 141 -12.97 2.54 1.36
N LEU A 142 -13.83 2.85 2.32
CA LEU A 142 -14.66 1.86 3.02
C LEU A 142 -13.83 0.70 3.63
N GLY A 143 -12.64 1.02 4.17
CA GLY A 143 -11.74 0.04 4.76
C GLY A 143 -10.96 -0.82 3.77
N MET A 144 -11.09 -0.59 2.47
CA MET A 144 -10.35 -1.30 1.42
C MET A 144 -9.27 -0.39 0.82
N THR A 145 -8.13 -0.96 0.46
CA THR A 145 -7.06 -0.26 -0.24
C THR A 145 -7.39 -0.10 -1.73
N ALA A 146 -6.85 0.95 -2.35
CA ALA A 146 -6.87 1.05 -3.81
C ALA A 146 -5.95 0.00 -4.43
N ARG A 147 -6.19 -0.35 -5.71
CA ARG A 147 -5.32 -1.24 -6.48
C ARG A 147 -4.17 -0.46 -7.07
N VAL A 148 -3.02 -0.56 -6.43
CA VAL A 148 -1.78 0.16 -6.80
C VAL A 148 -0.60 -0.74 -6.51
N SER A 149 0.44 -0.70 -7.35
CA SER A 149 1.63 -1.49 -7.09
C SER A 149 2.90 -0.66 -7.21
N PHE A 150 3.94 -1.11 -6.51
CA PHE A 150 5.26 -0.48 -6.47
C PHE A 150 6.33 -1.52 -6.75
N LEU A 151 7.07 -1.34 -7.82
CA LEU A 151 8.28 -2.11 -8.09
C LEU A 151 9.45 -1.41 -7.40
N ILE A 152 10.13 -2.14 -6.54
CA ILE A 152 11.25 -1.68 -5.72
C ILE A 152 12.51 -2.35 -6.25
N ASP A 153 13.59 -1.59 -6.43
CA ASP A 153 14.88 -2.10 -6.89
C ASP A 153 15.68 -2.78 -5.76
N ALA A 154 16.80 -3.38 -6.12
CA ALA A 154 17.69 -4.08 -5.19
C ALA A 154 18.28 -3.16 -4.10
N GLU A 155 18.37 -1.87 -4.35
CA GLU A 155 18.81 -0.83 -3.40
C GLU A 155 17.67 -0.41 -2.46
N GLY A 156 16.44 -0.89 -2.69
CA GLY A 156 15.25 -0.60 -1.91
C GLY A 156 14.64 0.76 -2.22
N LYS A 157 14.80 1.26 -3.44
CA LYS A 157 14.11 2.45 -3.95
C LYS A 157 12.96 2.05 -4.85
N VAL A 158 11.92 2.84 -4.86
CA VAL A 158 10.82 2.67 -5.80
C VAL A 158 11.34 2.93 -7.22
N ALA A 159 11.40 1.90 -8.04
CA ALA A 159 11.79 2.00 -9.45
C ALA A 159 10.61 2.43 -10.32
N LYS A 160 9.43 1.87 -10.05
CA LYS A 160 8.21 2.17 -10.81
C LYS A 160 6.96 2.08 -9.95
N VAL A 161 5.96 2.91 -10.27
CA VAL A 161 4.63 2.89 -9.65
C VAL A 161 3.60 2.55 -10.72
N TYR A 162 2.64 1.69 -10.36
CA TYR A 162 1.51 1.31 -11.20
C TYR A 162 0.22 1.80 -10.53
N PRO A 163 -0.22 3.04 -10.82
CA PRO A 163 -1.39 3.64 -10.18
C PRO A 163 -2.72 3.10 -10.72
N ASN A 164 -2.69 2.48 -11.90
CA ASN A 164 -3.84 1.86 -12.55
C ASN A 164 -3.43 0.47 -13.05
N VAL A 165 -3.93 -0.57 -12.41
CA VAL A 165 -3.55 -1.96 -12.65
C VAL A 165 -4.67 -2.70 -13.36
N ASP A 166 -4.37 -3.34 -14.49
CA ASP A 166 -5.21 -4.40 -15.05
C ASP A 166 -4.79 -5.75 -14.45
N PRO A 167 -5.66 -6.38 -13.64
CA PRO A 167 -5.36 -7.66 -12.99
C PRO A 167 -4.95 -8.79 -13.94
N ALA A 168 -5.32 -8.69 -15.23
CA ALA A 168 -5.08 -9.76 -16.19
C ALA A 168 -3.64 -9.81 -16.69
N ILE A 169 -2.98 -8.66 -16.80
CA ILE A 169 -1.68 -8.51 -17.44
C ILE A 169 -0.59 -8.00 -16.50
N HIS A 170 -0.99 -7.61 -15.28
CA HIS A 170 -0.08 -6.94 -14.35
C HIS A 170 1.17 -7.74 -14.01
N ALA A 171 1.04 -9.05 -13.79
CA ALA A 171 2.19 -9.91 -13.50
C ALA A 171 3.23 -9.91 -14.65
N ASP A 172 2.78 -9.88 -15.90
CA ASP A 172 3.67 -9.83 -17.07
C ASP A 172 4.30 -8.44 -17.24
N GLU A 173 3.54 -7.37 -16.99
CA GLU A 173 4.08 -6.00 -17.01
C GLU A 173 5.20 -5.81 -15.99
N VAL A 174 5.00 -6.28 -14.76
CA VAL A 174 6.01 -6.20 -13.69
C VAL A 174 7.27 -6.98 -14.07
N LEU A 175 7.16 -8.21 -14.58
CA LEU A 175 8.32 -8.99 -15.00
C LEU A 175 9.12 -8.29 -16.11
N LYS A 176 8.43 -7.71 -17.07
CA LYS A 176 9.07 -6.95 -18.15
C LYS A 176 9.85 -5.75 -17.62
N ASP A 177 9.26 -5.01 -16.68
CA ASP A 177 9.90 -3.83 -16.10
C ASP A 177 11.06 -4.23 -15.16
N ALA A 178 10.88 -5.28 -14.34
CA ALA A 178 11.92 -5.79 -13.46
C ALA A 178 13.17 -6.28 -14.21
N ALA A 179 13.02 -6.81 -15.43
CA ALA A 179 14.14 -7.20 -16.25
C ALA A 179 15.12 -6.04 -16.56
N SER A 180 14.63 -4.80 -16.52
CA SER A 180 15.48 -3.60 -16.70
C SER A 180 16.24 -3.20 -15.43
N LEU A 181 15.85 -3.73 -14.25
CA LEU A 181 16.46 -3.44 -12.95
C LEU A 181 17.56 -4.44 -12.58
N THR A 182 17.55 -5.61 -13.20
CA THR A 182 18.58 -6.62 -12.95
C THR A 182 19.85 -6.17 -13.69
N PRO A 183 21.02 -6.07 -13.01
CA PRO A 183 22.26 -5.83 -13.71
C PRO A 183 22.42 -6.90 -14.79
N LYS A 184 22.62 -6.48 -16.05
CA LYS A 184 22.93 -7.41 -17.12
C LYS A 184 24.20 -8.15 -16.70
N ALA A 185 24.11 -9.46 -16.49
CA ALA A 185 25.28 -10.27 -16.16
C ALA A 185 26.42 -9.95 -17.15
N PRO A 186 27.67 -9.81 -16.67
CA PRO A 186 28.81 -9.47 -17.51
C PRO A 186 29.07 -10.49 -18.62
#